data_7714281d35fa0f9bcb85518213c1d9de
#
_entry.id   7714281d35fa0f9bcb85518213c1d9de
#
_cell.length_a   1.000
_cell.length_b   1.000
_cell.length_c   1.000
_cell.angle_alpha   90.00
_cell.angle_beta   90.00
_cell.angle_gamma   90.00
#
_symmetry.space_group_name_H-M   'P 1'
#
loop_
_entity.id
_entity.type
_entity.pdbx_description
1 polymer ?
#
loop_
_entity_poly.entity_id
_entity_poly.type
_entity_poly.pdbx_seq_one_letter_code
_entity_poly.pdbx_strand_id
1 'polypeptide(L)'
;MTKDPTGRADLGALDDRAGEILKSVIQAHVLTGEPVGSRTLSRASGLDLSPATIRNVMADLEETGFLVQPHTSAGRVPTEAGFRYYIDHLLARR
;
A
#
# COMPACT_ATOMS: atom_id res chain seq x y z
N MET A 1 -13.12 -7.56 -21.13
CA MET A 1 -12.87 -7.22 -20.96
C MET A 1 -12.33 -6.84 -20.55
N THR A 2 -12.18 -6.75 -20.71
CA THR A 2 -11.55 -6.46 -20.37
C THR A 2 -11.33 -5.71 -19.63
N LYS A 3 -10.92 -5.95 -19.26
CA LYS A 3 -10.55 -5.23 -18.41
C LYS A 3 -10.57 -3.90 -18.78
N ASP A 4 -10.94 -3.17 -18.02
CA ASP A 4 -10.98 -1.83 -18.26
C ASP A 4 -9.59 -1.29 -18.35
N PRO A 5 -9.21 -0.79 -19.45
CA PRO A 5 -7.86 -0.32 -19.60
C PRO A 5 -7.54 0.87 -18.75
N THR A 6 -8.53 1.54 -18.21
CA THR A 6 -8.25 2.64 -17.35
C THR A 6 -7.85 2.18 -15.98
N GLY A 7 -7.98 0.92 -15.71
CA GLY A 7 -7.66 0.42 -14.41
C GLY A 7 -8.75 0.60 -13.41
N ARG A 8 -9.84 1.21 -13.81
CA ARG A 8 -10.87 1.37 -12.91
C ARG A 8 -11.42 0.17 -12.46
N ALA A 9 -11.62 -0.74 -13.33
CA ALA A 9 -12.09 -2.02 -12.96
C ALA A 9 -11.11 -2.70 -12.06
N ASP A 10 -9.88 -2.26 -12.09
CA ASP A 10 -8.87 -2.87 -11.29
C ASP A 10 -8.62 -2.20 -9.97
N LEU A 11 -9.44 -1.26 -9.62
CA LEU A 11 -9.22 -0.59 -8.36
C LEU A 11 -9.26 -1.55 -7.19
N GLY A 12 -9.94 -2.65 -7.35
CA GLY A 12 -9.99 -3.63 -6.32
C GLY A 12 -9.07 -4.79 -6.56
N ALA A 13 -8.19 -4.66 -7.53
CA ALA A 13 -7.36 -5.78 -7.91
C ALA A 13 -5.93 -5.37 -8.12
N LEU A 14 -5.30 -4.91 -7.08
CA LEU A 14 -3.89 -4.55 -7.14
C LEU A 14 -3.08 -5.77 -7.52
N ASP A 15 -1.97 -5.56 -8.20
CA ASP A 15 -1.12 -6.70 -8.48
C ASP A 15 -0.48 -7.17 -7.16
N ASP A 16 0.18 -8.30 -7.21
CA ASP A 16 0.69 -8.92 -5.99
C ASP A 16 1.67 -8.05 -5.25
N ARG A 17 2.54 -7.38 -5.97
CA ARG A 17 3.53 -6.53 -5.33
C ARG A 17 2.87 -5.35 -4.63
N ALA A 18 1.96 -4.69 -5.30
CA ALA A 18 1.29 -3.55 -4.69
C ALA A 18 0.45 -3.98 -3.50
N GLY A 19 -0.20 -5.13 -3.62
CA GLY A 19 -0.98 -5.65 -2.51
C GLY A 19 -0.12 -5.96 -1.30
N GLU A 20 1.05 -6.56 -1.52
CA GLU A 20 1.94 -6.87 -0.42
C GLU A 20 2.46 -5.60 0.26
N ILE A 21 2.74 -4.59 -0.54
CA ILE A 21 3.24 -3.35 0.05
C ILE A 21 2.13 -2.65 0.83
N LEU A 22 0.92 -2.61 0.29
CA LEU A 22 -0.18 -2.01 1.03
C LEU A 22 -0.42 -2.75 2.34
N LYS A 23 -0.42 -4.06 2.29
CA LYS A 23 -0.61 -4.87 3.48
C LYS A 23 0.46 -4.57 4.51
N SER A 24 1.71 -4.47 4.07
CA SER A 24 2.82 -4.19 4.98
C SER A 24 2.71 -2.81 5.60
N VAL A 25 2.29 -1.83 4.82
CA VAL A 25 2.10 -0.48 5.35
C VAL A 25 1.01 -0.48 6.42
N ILE A 26 -0.09 -1.17 6.14
CA ILE A 26 -1.17 -1.21 7.10
C ILE A 26 -0.74 -1.90 8.38
N GLN A 27 -0.06 -3.02 8.26
CA GLN A 27 0.37 -3.74 9.45
C GLN A 27 1.36 -2.94 10.28
N ALA A 28 2.30 -2.26 9.63
CA ALA A 28 3.26 -1.44 10.35
C ALA A 28 2.58 -0.25 11.01
N HIS A 29 1.63 0.36 10.31
CA HIS A 29 0.92 1.51 10.86
C HIS A 29 0.08 1.11 12.06
N VAL A 30 -0.57 -0.04 11.99
CA VAL A 30 -1.39 -0.51 13.10
C VAL A 30 -0.52 -0.76 14.33
N LEU A 31 0.67 -1.28 14.12
CA LEU A 31 1.55 -1.56 15.23
C LEU A 31 2.13 -0.31 15.88
N THR A 32 2.43 0.69 15.08
CA THR A 32 3.16 1.84 15.61
C THR A 32 2.33 3.09 15.77
N GLY A 33 1.23 3.17 15.02
CA GLY A 33 0.44 4.40 15.00
C GLY A 33 1.10 5.52 14.21
N GLU A 34 2.18 5.23 13.53
CA GLU A 34 2.96 6.25 12.83
C GLU A 34 2.92 6.09 11.34
N PRO A 35 3.21 7.15 10.59
CA PRO A 35 3.36 7.01 9.16
C PRO A 35 4.53 6.08 8.84
N VAL A 36 4.41 5.38 7.74
CA VAL A 36 5.37 4.34 7.38
C VAL A 36 6.19 4.79 6.18
N GLY A 37 7.49 4.76 6.31
CA GLY A 37 8.38 5.14 5.22
C GLY A 37 8.89 3.95 4.45
N SER A 38 9.35 4.18 3.23
CA SER A 38 9.80 3.10 2.38
C SER A 38 11.03 2.40 2.93
N ARG A 39 11.90 3.15 3.58
CA ARG A 39 13.10 2.56 4.14
C ARG A 39 12.77 1.63 5.29
N THR A 40 11.86 2.06 6.16
CA THR A 40 11.43 1.24 7.26
C THR A 40 10.78 -0.03 6.74
N LEU A 41 9.96 0.10 5.74
CA LEU A 41 9.27 -1.04 5.17
C LEU A 41 10.25 -2.00 4.51
N SER A 42 11.24 -1.46 3.81
CA SER A 42 12.24 -2.28 3.17
C SER A 42 12.99 -3.14 4.17
N ARG A 43 13.28 -2.59 5.33
CA ARG A 43 14.00 -3.32 6.33
C ARG A 43 13.17 -4.32 7.09
N ALA A 44 11.96 -3.95 7.41
CA ALA A 44 11.18 -4.71 8.37
C ALA A 44 10.22 -5.72 7.76
N SER A 45 9.88 -5.56 6.50
CA SER A 45 8.78 -6.35 5.96
C SER A 45 9.20 -7.66 5.31
N GLY A 46 10.46 -7.82 5.03
CA GLY A 46 10.90 -9.03 4.36
C GLY A 46 10.50 -9.10 2.90
N LEU A 47 10.16 -7.98 2.32
CA LEU A 47 9.72 -7.96 0.94
C LEU A 47 10.83 -8.12 -0.07
N ASP A 48 12.06 -7.95 0.36
CA ASP A 48 13.20 -8.11 -0.52
C ASP A 48 13.15 -7.14 -1.70
N LEU A 49 12.72 -5.93 -1.43
CA LEU A 49 12.65 -4.88 -2.43
C LEU A 49 13.42 -3.67 -1.92
N SER A 50 14.01 -2.93 -2.85
CA SER A 50 14.75 -1.75 -2.46
C SER A 50 13.80 -0.65 -1.98
N PRO A 51 14.28 0.28 -1.18
CA PRO A 51 13.44 1.39 -0.78
C PRO A 51 12.91 2.20 -1.95
N ALA A 52 13.69 2.31 -3.02
CA ALA A 52 13.25 3.05 -4.19
C ALA A 52 12.05 2.37 -4.86
N THR A 53 12.10 1.06 -4.97
CA THR A 53 11.00 0.33 -5.56
C THR A 53 9.76 0.45 -4.69
N ILE A 54 9.94 0.33 -3.37
CA ILE A 54 8.81 0.45 -2.46
C ILE A 54 8.22 1.85 -2.54
N ARG A 55 9.08 2.86 -2.62
CA ARG A 55 8.60 4.23 -2.71
C ARG A 55 7.76 4.44 -3.97
N ASN A 56 8.18 3.85 -5.09
CA ASN A 56 7.43 3.99 -6.32
C ASN A 56 6.06 3.33 -6.21
N VAL A 57 5.99 2.17 -5.61
CA VAL A 57 4.70 1.50 -5.43
C VAL A 57 3.82 2.28 -4.46
N MET A 58 4.43 2.83 -3.41
CA MET A 58 3.66 3.63 -2.47
C MET A 58 3.08 4.87 -3.16
N ALA A 59 3.81 5.45 -4.11
CA ALA A 59 3.29 6.59 -4.85
C ALA A 59 2.09 6.17 -5.69
N ASP A 60 2.14 4.99 -6.28
CA ASP A 60 1.02 4.48 -7.05
C ASP A 60 -0.18 4.23 -6.14
N LEU A 61 0.06 3.70 -4.96
CA LEU A 61 -1.02 3.46 -4.01
C LEU A 61 -1.62 4.78 -3.52
N GLU A 62 -0.80 5.80 -3.44
CA GLU A 62 -1.29 7.10 -3.07
C GLU A 62 -2.18 7.67 -4.18
N GLU A 63 -1.78 7.48 -5.42
CA GLU A 63 -2.56 7.94 -6.54
C GLU A 63 -3.91 7.25 -6.62
N THR A 64 -3.97 5.99 -6.29
CA THR A 64 -5.24 5.27 -6.32
C THR A 64 -6.09 5.57 -5.10
N GLY A 65 -5.54 6.28 -4.12
CA GLY A 65 -6.32 6.65 -2.95
C GLY A 65 -6.25 5.68 -1.79
N PHE A 66 -5.36 4.70 -1.84
CA PHE A 66 -5.23 3.75 -0.75
C PHE A 66 -4.27 4.21 0.33
N LEU A 67 -3.36 5.11 0.00
CA LEU A 67 -2.44 5.69 0.96
C LEU A 67 -2.50 7.20 0.85
N VAL A 68 -2.08 7.89 1.91
CA VAL A 68 -2.00 9.34 1.86
C VAL A 68 -0.79 9.76 2.67
N GLN A 69 -0.17 10.84 2.29
CA GLN A 69 0.94 11.40 3.02
C GLN A 69 0.38 12.40 4.03
N PRO A 70 0.58 12.16 5.33
CA PRO A 70 0.18 13.16 6.30
C PRO A 70 1.05 14.38 6.08
N HIS A 71 0.49 15.54 6.33
CA HIS A 71 1.24 16.71 6.00
C HIS A 71 2.52 16.76 6.81
N THR A 72 3.56 17.19 6.25
CA THR A 72 4.92 17.31 6.76
C THR A 72 5.63 15.99 7.04
N SER A 73 4.98 14.86 6.85
CA SER A 73 5.65 13.59 7.10
C SER A 73 6.19 13.02 5.80
N ALA A 74 7.31 12.33 5.88
CA ALA A 74 7.84 11.63 4.72
C ALA A 74 7.20 10.27 4.54
N GLY A 75 6.47 9.78 5.55
CA GLY A 75 5.84 8.48 5.46
C GLY A 75 4.43 8.55 4.91
N ARG A 76 3.78 7.40 4.87
CA ARG A 76 2.41 7.29 4.37
C ARG A 76 1.56 6.57 5.38
N VAL A 77 0.26 6.88 5.38
CA VAL A 77 -0.69 6.15 6.21
C VAL A 77 -1.81 5.64 5.32
N PRO A 78 -2.48 4.56 5.71
CA PRO A 78 -3.58 4.05 4.91
C PRO A 78 -4.79 4.97 5.01
N THR A 79 -5.52 5.09 3.91
CA THR A 79 -6.79 5.78 3.94
C THR A 79 -7.88 4.80 4.33
N GLU A 80 -9.09 5.31 4.47
CA GLU A 80 -10.22 4.44 4.73
C GLU A 80 -10.37 3.44 3.57
N ALA A 81 -10.19 3.90 2.34
CA ALA A 81 -10.27 3.02 1.20
C ALA A 81 -9.18 1.95 1.24
N GLY A 82 -8.00 2.33 1.71
CA GLY A 82 -6.91 1.36 1.84
C GLY A 82 -7.23 0.29 2.86
N PHE A 83 -7.77 0.67 4.01
CA PHE A 83 -8.15 -0.31 5.01
C PHE A 83 -9.26 -1.22 4.49
N ARG A 84 -10.22 -0.66 3.77
CA ARG A 84 -11.30 -1.45 3.24
C ARG A 84 -10.79 -2.46 2.23
N TYR A 85 -9.89 -2.04 1.34
CA TYR A 85 -9.32 -2.96 0.38
C TYR A 85 -8.55 -4.08 1.11
N TYR A 86 -7.84 -3.72 2.15
CA TYR A 86 -7.08 -4.68 2.92
C TYR A 86 -8.02 -5.74 3.51
N ILE A 87 -9.10 -5.30 4.12
CA ILE A 87 -10.03 -6.25 4.72
C ILE A 87 -10.69 -7.12 3.68
N ASP A 88 -11.11 -6.52 2.57
CA ASP A 88 -11.87 -7.25 1.57
C ASP A 88 -11.02 -8.18 0.73
N HIS A 89 -9.78 -7.83 0.49
CA HIS A 89 -8.98 -8.55 -0.48
C HIS A 89 -7.68 -9.11 0.05
N LEU A 90 -7.03 -8.42 0.94
CA LEU A 90 -5.72 -8.83 1.37
C LEU A 90 -5.75 -9.67 2.63
N LEU A 91 -6.57 -9.27 3.58
CA LEU A 91 -6.68 -10.02 4.81
C LEU A 91 -7.30 -11.37 4.57
N ALA A 92 -8.28 -11.44 3.70
CA ALA A 92 -8.97 -12.69 3.41
C ALA A 92 -8.13 -13.65 2.58
N ARG A 93 -7.10 -13.15 1.92
CA ARG A 93 -6.26 -14.03 1.15
C ARG A 93 -5.31 -14.68 2.10
N ARG A 94 -5.13 -15.89 1.93
CA ARG A 94 -4.22 -16.54 2.79
C ARG A 94 -3.11 -17.15 2.08
#